data_cf4638dac10a7d7703248169708bd6ec
#
_entry.id   cf4638dac10a7d7703248169708bd6ec
#
_cell.length_a   1.000
_cell.length_b   1.000
_cell.length_c   1.000
_cell.angle_alpha   90.00
_cell.angle_beta   90.00
_cell.angle_gamma   90.00
#
_symmetry.space_group_name_H-M   'P 1'
#
loop_
_entity.id
_entity.type
_entity.pdbx_description
1 polymer ?
#
loop_
_entity_poly.entity_id
_entity_poly.type
_entity_poly.pdbx_seq_one_letter_code
_entity_poly.pdbx_strand_id
1 'polypeptide(L)'
;MAEKFKSSSQVNNSFLSKSMNSPLLSKDQEQSLTKLWQNNKDPKALEKIILSYSKLVIRIASQFKHYGLPFNDLLQEGHIGLLLALDKFDPARELRFSTYSRWWVKATIQEYVLKNWSIVKTGSSSAQKSLFFNLRRFKVNG
;
A
#
# COMPACT_ATOMS: atom_id res chain seq x y z
N MET A 1 -29.39 6.11 -7.82
CA MET A 1 -27.96 6.42 -8.09
C MET A 1 -27.30 7.19 -6.97
N ALA A 2 -27.94 8.15 -6.33
CA ALA A 2 -27.38 8.88 -5.20
C ALA A 2 -27.11 8.02 -3.97
N GLU A 3 -27.89 6.97 -3.74
CA GLU A 3 -27.71 6.05 -2.62
C GLU A 3 -26.48 5.16 -2.75
N LYS A 4 -26.11 4.74 -3.97
CA LYS A 4 -24.87 3.96 -4.23
C LYS A 4 -23.61 4.78 -3.95
N PHE A 5 -23.64 6.08 -4.24
CA PHE A 5 -22.52 6.97 -3.97
C PHE A 5 -22.32 7.23 -2.48
N LYS A 6 -23.40 7.41 -1.73
CA LYS A 6 -23.35 7.58 -0.28
C LYS A 6 -22.85 6.32 0.42
N SER A 7 -23.24 5.15 -0.07
CA SER A 7 -22.82 3.89 0.53
C SER A 7 -21.32 3.62 0.32
N SER A 8 -20.76 3.95 -0.84
CA SER A 8 -19.33 3.75 -1.09
C SER A 8 -18.46 4.69 -0.27
N SER A 9 -18.86 5.95 -0.09
CA SER A 9 -18.11 6.88 0.75
C SER A 9 -18.20 6.54 2.23
N GLN A 10 -19.37 6.03 2.69
CA GLN A 10 -19.51 5.56 4.05
C GLN A 10 -18.69 4.29 4.32
N VAL A 11 -18.65 3.37 3.35
CA VAL A 11 -17.83 2.16 3.44
C VAL A 11 -16.35 2.53 3.51
N ASN A 12 -15.91 3.48 2.69
CA ASN A 12 -14.53 3.95 2.70
C ASN A 12 -14.16 4.61 4.02
N ASN A 13 -15.03 5.45 4.56
CA ASN A 13 -14.80 6.10 5.84
C ASN A 13 -14.77 5.10 7.00
N SER A 14 -15.65 4.10 6.98
CA SER A 14 -15.65 3.03 7.97
C SER A 14 -14.38 2.19 7.90
N PHE A 15 -13.92 1.85 6.69
CA PHE A 15 -12.68 1.11 6.49
C PHE A 15 -11.47 1.91 6.98
N LEU A 16 -11.39 3.19 6.63
CA LEU A 16 -10.30 4.07 7.07
C LEU A 16 -10.27 4.20 8.59
N SER A 17 -11.43 4.36 9.23
CA SER A 17 -11.54 4.44 10.68
C SER A 17 -11.06 3.14 11.34
N LYS A 18 -11.51 1.98 10.83
CA LYS A 18 -11.06 0.67 11.32
C LYS A 18 -9.57 0.47 11.14
N SER A 19 -9.05 0.87 10.00
CA SER A 19 -7.62 0.75 9.70
C SER A 19 -6.77 1.60 10.64
N MET A 20 -7.20 2.83 10.91
CA MET A 20 -6.46 3.73 11.80
C MET A 20 -6.48 3.28 13.25
N ASN A 21 -7.52 2.54 13.66
CA ASN A 21 -7.68 2.05 15.01
C ASN A 21 -7.14 0.63 15.22
N SER A 22 -6.74 -0.06 14.15
CA SER A 22 -6.22 -1.42 14.25
C SER A 22 -4.83 -1.42 14.89
N PRO A 23 -4.57 -2.31 15.87
CA PRO A 23 -3.26 -2.41 16.48
C PRO A 23 -2.26 -3.03 15.52
N LEU A 24 -0.99 -2.64 15.67
CA LEU A 24 0.10 -3.28 14.94
C LEU A 24 0.26 -4.73 15.40
N LEU A 25 0.53 -5.60 14.46
CA LEU A 25 0.75 -7.01 14.75
C LEU A 25 2.13 -7.23 15.38
N SER A 26 2.18 -8.11 16.39
CA SER A 26 3.46 -8.59 16.90
C SER A 26 4.14 -9.49 15.87
N LYS A 27 5.43 -9.75 16.07
CA LYS A 27 6.19 -10.64 15.17
C LYS A 27 5.55 -12.00 15.04
N ASP A 28 5.09 -12.58 16.15
CA ASP A 28 4.47 -13.92 16.17
C ASP A 28 3.12 -13.91 15.46
N GLN A 29 2.29 -12.91 15.70
CA GLN A 29 1.02 -12.73 14.99
C GLN A 29 1.23 -12.56 13.50
N GLU A 30 2.18 -11.74 13.12
CA GLU A 30 2.56 -11.48 11.73
C GLU A 30 2.96 -12.78 11.04
N GLN A 31 3.83 -13.58 11.65
CA GLN A 31 4.26 -14.86 11.10
C GLN A 31 3.10 -15.83 10.96
N SER A 32 2.27 -15.95 11.98
CA SER A 32 1.11 -16.85 11.97
C SER A 32 0.13 -16.50 10.87
N LEU A 33 -0.20 -15.22 10.74
CA LEU A 33 -1.18 -14.75 9.75
C LEU A 33 -0.64 -14.83 8.33
N THR A 34 0.64 -14.50 8.12
CA THR A 34 1.25 -14.60 6.79
C THR A 34 1.34 -16.06 6.34
N LYS A 35 1.68 -16.96 7.22
CA LYS A 35 1.68 -18.40 6.91
C LYS A 35 0.29 -18.94 6.61
N LEU A 36 -0.72 -18.54 7.39
CA LEU A 36 -2.11 -18.95 7.13
C LEU A 36 -2.57 -18.48 5.75
N TRP A 37 -2.26 -17.26 5.39
CA TRP A 37 -2.61 -16.77 4.06
C TRP A 37 -1.84 -17.47 2.96
N GLN A 38 -0.53 -17.64 3.10
CA GLN A 38 0.30 -18.25 2.07
C GLN A 38 -0.04 -19.73 1.86
N ASN A 39 -0.28 -20.48 2.93
CA ASN A 39 -0.50 -21.92 2.86
C ASN A 39 -1.96 -22.29 2.59
N ASN A 40 -2.90 -21.59 3.24
CA ASN A 40 -4.31 -21.96 3.24
C ASN A 40 -5.21 -20.96 2.50
N LYS A 41 -4.67 -19.77 2.12
CA LYS A 41 -5.46 -18.69 1.54
C LYS A 41 -6.67 -18.32 2.40
N ASP A 42 -6.47 -18.28 3.71
CA ASP A 42 -7.52 -17.97 4.67
C ASP A 42 -7.95 -16.51 4.53
N PRO A 43 -9.22 -16.23 4.14
CA PRO A 43 -9.68 -14.86 3.94
C PRO A 43 -9.71 -14.03 5.22
N LYS A 44 -9.90 -14.66 6.38
CA LYS A 44 -9.88 -13.95 7.66
C LYS A 44 -8.46 -13.47 8.00
N ALA A 45 -7.45 -14.29 7.70
CA ALA A 45 -6.06 -13.92 7.88
C ALA A 45 -5.71 -12.75 6.97
N LEU A 46 -6.14 -12.79 5.72
CA LEU A 46 -5.92 -11.70 4.76
C LEU A 46 -6.56 -10.40 5.23
N GLU A 47 -7.82 -10.45 5.67
CA GLU A 47 -8.53 -9.27 6.17
C GLU A 47 -7.79 -8.63 7.34
N LYS A 48 -7.34 -9.46 8.29
CA LYS A 48 -6.63 -8.97 9.46
C LYS A 48 -5.30 -8.33 9.10
N ILE A 49 -4.57 -8.92 8.16
CA ILE A 49 -3.32 -8.36 7.64
C ILE A 49 -3.58 -7.01 6.96
N ILE A 50 -4.56 -6.95 6.06
CA ILE A 50 -4.90 -5.73 5.34
C ILE A 50 -5.27 -4.60 6.31
N LEU A 51 -6.14 -4.88 7.29
CA LEU A 51 -6.54 -3.88 8.28
C LEU A 51 -5.33 -3.40 9.10
N SER A 52 -4.47 -4.32 9.53
CA SER A 52 -3.33 -3.98 10.38
C SER A 52 -2.28 -3.14 9.66
N TYR A 53 -2.12 -3.33 8.34
CA TYR A 53 -1.11 -2.62 7.55
C TYR A 53 -1.68 -1.51 6.68
N SER A 54 -2.99 -1.30 6.66
CA SER A 54 -3.60 -0.20 5.90
C SER A 54 -3.17 1.17 6.39
N LYS A 55 -2.87 1.31 7.67
CA LYS A 55 -2.32 2.54 8.23
C LYS A 55 -0.98 2.90 7.57
N LEU A 56 -0.15 1.90 7.34
CA LEU A 56 1.11 2.07 6.61
C LEU A 56 0.85 2.54 5.17
N VAL A 57 -0.12 1.93 4.50
CA VAL A 57 -0.49 2.29 3.12
C VAL A 57 -0.99 3.75 3.08
N ILE A 58 -1.86 4.14 4.01
CA ILE A 58 -2.38 5.49 4.08
C ILE A 58 -1.25 6.51 4.29
N ARG A 59 -0.33 6.20 5.17
CA ARG A 59 0.82 7.08 5.47
C ARG A 59 1.69 7.28 4.24
N ILE A 60 2.02 6.20 3.53
CA ILE A 60 2.84 6.28 2.32
C ILE A 60 2.09 7.01 1.21
N ALA A 61 0.81 6.68 0.98
CA ALA A 61 0.00 7.35 -0.04
C ALA A 61 -0.10 8.85 0.22
N SER A 62 -0.18 9.25 1.49
CA SER A 62 -0.26 10.66 1.87
C SER A 62 0.98 11.45 1.45
N GLN A 63 2.13 10.82 1.35
CA GLN A 63 3.36 11.46 0.89
C GLN A 63 3.29 11.87 -0.59
N PHE A 64 2.35 11.30 -1.35
CA PHE A 64 2.21 11.55 -2.79
C PHE A 64 0.98 12.40 -3.14
N LYS A 65 0.30 12.98 -2.15
CA LYS A 65 -0.90 13.81 -2.39
C LYS A 65 -0.63 15.01 -3.28
N HIS A 66 0.55 15.58 -3.19
CA HIS A 66 0.92 16.82 -3.87
C HIS A 66 1.06 16.67 -5.39
N TYR A 67 1.02 15.47 -5.92
CA TYR A 67 1.11 15.23 -7.35
C TYR A 67 -0.22 15.42 -8.07
N GLY A 68 -1.31 15.69 -7.34
CA GLY A 68 -2.61 15.99 -7.94
C GLY A 68 -3.40 14.80 -8.44
N LEU A 69 -2.97 13.58 -8.11
CA LEU A 69 -3.71 12.38 -8.46
C LEU A 69 -4.75 12.04 -7.39
N PRO A 70 -5.85 11.35 -7.76
CA PRO A 70 -6.87 10.98 -6.78
C PRO A 70 -6.29 10.13 -5.66
N PHE A 71 -6.56 10.49 -4.42
CA PHE A 71 -6.03 9.79 -3.25
C PHE A 71 -6.52 8.35 -3.18
N ASN A 72 -7.76 8.10 -3.58
CA ASN A 72 -8.30 6.74 -3.66
C ASN A 72 -7.48 5.83 -4.58
N ASP A 73 -7.01 6.36 -5.70
CA ASP A 73 -6.18 5.60 -6.64
C ASP A 73 -4.82 5.28 -6.03
N LEU A 74 -4.24 6.23 -5.29
CA LEU A 74 -2.99 6.01 -4.57
C LEU A 74 -3.15 4.91 -3.52
N LEU A 75 -4.27 4.92 -2.78
CA LEU A 75 -4.56 3.88 -1.79
C LEU A 75 -4.72 2.51 -2.44
N GLN A 76 -5.42 2.42 -3.56
CA GLN A 76 -5.60 1.16 -4.28
C GLN A 76 -4.26 0.59 -4.75
N GLU A 77 -3.42 1.43 -5.32
CA GLU A 77 -2.08 1.01 -5.75
C GLU A 77 -1.22 0.56 -4.56
N GLY A 78 -1.33 1.26 -3.44
CA GLY A 78 -0.65 0.87 -2.22
C GLY A 78 -1.10 -0.49 -1.70
N HIS A 79 -2.40 -0.78 -1.75
CA HIS A 79 -2.93 -2.07 -1.35
C HIS A 79 -2.51 -3.19 -2.30
N ILE A 80 -2.40 -2.90 -3.60
CA ILE A 80 -1.81 -3.86 -4.56
C ILE A 80 -0.38 -4.18 -4.16
N GLY A 81 0.41 -3.18 -3.80
CA GLY A 81 1.76 -3.38 -3.30
C GLY A 81 1.81 -4.23 -2.04
N LEU A 82 0.88 -4.02 -1.13
CA LEU A 82 0.76 -4.81 0.10
C LEU A 82 0.48 -6.29 -0.21
N LEU A 83 -0.43 -6.57 -1.15
CA LEU A 83 -0.75 -7.93 -1.57
C LEU A 83 0.43 -8.60 -2.28
N LEU A 84 1.16 -7.88 -3.11
CA LEU A 84 2.37 -8.39 -3.75
C LEU A 84 3.44 -8.74 -2.71
N ALA A 85 3.60 -7.88 -1.71
CA ALA A 85 4.51 -8.15 -0.61
C ALA A 85 4.14 -9.43 0.14
N LEU A 86 2.85 -9.61 0.38
CA LEU A 86 2.34 -10.78 1.10
C LEU A 86 2.59 -12.07 0.33
N ASP A 87 2.47 -12.05 -0.99
CA ASP A 87 2.76 -13.21 -1.83
C ASP A 87 4.24 -13.59 -1.85
N LYS A 88 5.11 -12.59 -1.75
CA LYS A 88 6.56 -12.78 -1.90
C LYS A 88 7.31 -12.84 -0.57
N PHE A 89 6.63 -12.54 0.53
CA PHE A 89 7.26 -12.51 1.84
C PHE A 89 7.66 -13.91 2.31
N ASP A 90 8.88 -14.01 2.84
CA ASP A 90 9.37 -15.24 3.46
C ASP A 90 9.32 -15.07 4.99
N PRO A 91 8.36 -15.73 5.68
CA PRO A 91 8.25 -15.59 7.14
C PRO A 91 9.45 -16.14 7.90
N ALA A 92 10.27 -17.00 7.26
CA ALA A 92 11.46 -17.57 7.89
C ALA A 92 12.63 -16.59 7.98
N ARG A 93 12.59 -15.50 7.22
CA ARG A 93 13.62 -14.47 7.28
C ARG A 93 13.45 -13.59 8.51
N GLU A 94 14.54 -13.02 8.99
CA GLU A 94 14.54 -12.14 10.17
C GLU A 94 13.91 -10.78 9.91
N LEU A 95 13.56 -10.46 8.68
CA LEU A 95 12.95 -9.20 8.29
C LEU A 95 11.47 -9.17 8.66
N ARG A 96 11.01 -8.07 9.28
CA ARG A 96 9.60 -7.86 9.59
C ARG A 96 8.80 -7.58 8.32
N PHE A 97 7.56 -8.10 8.29
CA PHE A 97 6.66 -7.86 7.16
C PHE A 97 6.38 -6.36 6.97
N SER A 98 6.26 -5.60 8.05
CA SER A 98 6.06 -4.15 7.98
C SER A 98 7.18 -3.45 7.19
N THR A 99 8.42 -3.85 7.39
CA THR A 99 9.57 -3.31 6.67
C THR A 99 9.56 -3.73 5.21
N TYR A 100 9.28 -5.01 4.95
CA TYR A 100 9.24 -5.57 3.60
C TYR A 100 8.09 -4.99 2.78
N SER A 101 6.90 -4.92 3.36
CA SER A 101 5.72 -4.37 2.68
C SER A 101 5.85 -2.89 2.37
N ARG A 102 6.56 -2.13 3.21
CA ARG A 102 6.79 -0.70 2.96
C ARG A 102 7.46 -0.47 1.60
N TRP A 103 8.44 -1.28 1.25
CA TRP A 103 9.14 -1.18 -0.04
C TRP A 103 8.18 -1.43 -1.21
N TRP A 104 7.36 -2.46 -1.10
CA TRP A 104 6.39 -2.80 -2.14
C TRP A 104 5.31 -1.73 -2.30
N VAL A 105 4.76 -1.26 -1.20
CA VAL A 105 3.73 -0.21 -1.22
C VAL A 105 4.28 1.07 -1.84
N LYS A 106 5.46 1.49 -1.41
CA LYS A 106 6.09 2.69 -1.95
C LYS A 106 6.39 2.55 -3.44
N ALA A 107 6.89 1.40 -3.85
CA ALA A 107 7.23 1.14 -5.25
C ALA A 107 6.00 1.19 -6.15
N THR A 108 4.89 0.55 -5.75
CA THR A 108 3.67 0.54 -6.55
C THR A 108 3.05 1.92 -6.66
N ILE A 109 3.04 2.69 -5.58
CA ILE A 109 2.53 4.06 -5.60
C ILE A 109 3.40 4.96 -6.46
N GLN A 110 4.73 4.89 -6.31
CA GLN A 110 5.67 5.67 -7.12
C GLN A 110 5.54 5.36 -8.61
N GLU A 111 5.42 4.10 -8.96
CA GLU A 111 5.25 3.67 -10.34
C GLU A 111 3.95 4.22 -10.93
N TYR A 112 2.86 4.15 -10.17
CA TYR A 112 1.58 4.72 -10.58
C TYR A 112 1.67 6.23 -10.78
N VAL A 113 2.26 6.95 -9.83
CA VAL A 113 2.43 8.40 -9.90
C VAL A 113 3.28 8.79 -11.12
N LEU A 114 4.41 8.12 -11.32
CA LEU A 114 5.30 8.39 -12.44
C LEU A 114 4.57 8.22 -13.78
N LYS A 115 3.83 7.13 -13.91
CA LYS A 115 3.11 6.81 -15.15
C LYS A 115 1.99 7.80 -15.46
N ASN A 116 1.18 8.16 -14.46
CA ASN A 116 -0.02 8.97 -14.68
C ASN A 116 0.25 10.47 -14.59
N TRP A 117 1.19 10.86 -13.75
CA TRP A 117 1.55 12.28 -13.60
C TRP A 117 2.24 12.82 -14.87
N SER A 118 3.06 12.02 -15.54
CA SER A 118 3.74 12.41 -16.78
C SER A 118 2.74 12.71 -17.92
N ILE A 119 1.57 12.06 -17.91
CA ILE A 119 0.51 12.29 -18.89
C ILE A 119 -0.21 13.63 -18.61
N VAL A 120 -0.36 14.00 -17.33
CA VAL A 120 -1.11 15.18 -16.91
C VAL A 120 -0.25 16.45 -16.94
N LYS A 121 1.06 16.32 -16.66
CA LYS A 121 1.98 17.47 -16.61
C LYS A 121 3.22 17.25 -17.48
N THR A 122 3.01 17.30 -18.79
CA THR A 122 4.13 17.32 -19.73
C THR A 122 4.91 18.62 -19.54
N GLY A 123 6.12 18.56 -18.97
CA GLY A 123 7.02 19.71 -18.90
C GLY A 123 7.71 20.00 -17.57
N SER A 124 7.32 19.41 -16.45
CA SER A 124 8.05 19.64 -15.20
C SER A 124 9.05 18.52 -14.94
N SER A 125 10.21 18.68 -15.58
CA SER A 125 11.23 17.65 -15.62
C SER A 125 11.92 17.36 -14.29
N SER A 126 11.98 18.32 -13.35
CA SER A 126 12.69 18.15 -12.08
C SER A 126 11.99 17.21 -11.13
N ALA A 127 10.67 17.33 -10.99
CA ALA A 127 9.89 16.45 -10.13
C ALA A 127 9.82 15.03 -10.71
N GLN A 128 9.70 14.90 -12.03
CA GLN A 128 9.77 13.61 -12.71
C GLN A 128 11.12 12.93 -12.51
N LYS A 129 12.19 13.69 -12.62
CA LYS A 129 13.55 13.17 -12.38
C LYS A 129 13.72 12.73 -10.94
N SER A 130 13.24 13.51 -9.97
CA SER A 130 13.30 13.17 -8.56
C SER A 130 12.54 11.86 -8.28
N LEU A 131 11.34 11.73 -8.82
CA LEU A 131 10.52 10.53 -8.67
C LEU A 131 11.19 9.32 -9.33
N PHE A 132 11.73 9.50 -10.53
CA PHE A 132 12.45 8.47 -11.27
C PHE A 132 13.68 7.99 -10.51
N PHE A 133 14.46 8.91 -9.94
CA PHE A 133 15.63 8.56 -9.13
C PHE A 133 15.23 7.78 -7.87
N ASN A 134 14.15 8.18 -7.20
CA ASN A 134 13.67 7.47 -6.03
C ASN A 134 13.21 6.06 -6.37
N LEU A 135 12.51 5.89 -7.49
CA LEU A 135 12.07 4.59 -7.97
C LEU A 135 13.24 3.69 -8.33
N ARG A 136 14.22 4.25 -9.03
CA ARG A 136 15.44 3.53 -9.41
C ARG A 136 16.26 3.11 -8.19
N ARG A 137 16.41 4.00 -7.22
CA ARG A 137 17.08 3.70 -5.95
C ARG A 137 16.39 2.57 -5.22
N PHE A 138 15.06 2.57 -5.22
CA PHE A 138 14.26 1.51 -4.61
C PHE A 138 14.51 0.16 -5.28
N LYS A 139 14.55 0.11 -6.62
CA LYS A 139 14.81 -1.12 -7.36
C LYS A 139 16.21 -1.66 -7.13
N VAL A 140 17.19 -0.79 -6.94
CA VAL A 140 18.59 -1.20 -6.67
C VAL A 140 18.73 -1.74 -5.25
N ASN A 141 18.00 -1.19 -4.29
CA ASN A 141 18.07 -1.59 -2.88
C ASN A 141 17.05 -2.67 -2.50
N GLY A 142 16.17 -3.01 -3.39
CA GLY A 142 15.17 -4.06 -3.20
C GLY A 142 15.59 -5.33 -3.87
#